data_dc85174d7e121fadb0f5f69cbd9bdc7a
#
_entry.id   dc85174d7e121fadb0f5f69cbd9bdc7a
#
_cell.length_a   1.000
_cell.length_b   1.000
_cell.length_c   1.000
_cell.angle_alpha   90.00
_cell.angle_beta   90.00
_cell.angle_gamma   90.00
#
_symmetry.space_group_name_H-M   'P 1'
#
loop_
_entity.id
_entity.type
_entity.pdbx_description
1 polymer ?
#
loop_
_entity_poly.entity_id
_entity_poly.type
_entity_poly.pdbx_seq_one_letter_code
_entity_poly.pdbx_strand_id
1 'polypeptide(L)'
;MKIGVLAVIAVIVVTACGSTTSNSGPTVAQPPTAGMKPPDKVGAGEGALNLIAWEGYTDDSWVKPFTQQTGCVVNAKYAGSSDEMVSLMKDGGGGQWDMVSASGDADLRLIYSGDVRPMNTKLIQDFSNFDQYFQSPPYNTINGVHYGISLQWGPNVLLYNTKKFPNPPTSWAAVYDPSNKGLVTAYDYPITIADGALYLSKSQPSLGIKDPYELTKKQFDATVSLLTQQRQLINKYWALGSDEITLFKNNDVFLGAAWPYQTGQLKAAGAPVEETIPQEGATGWGDTWMMATKAPHPNCAYLWTQYVSTAKIQAQQAIFYGETPVNTKACQEMESIQAGSCAQYHANASSQYFSQIKFWKTPIATCDDGSQNCIPYDQWTSAWTQIKG
;
A
#
# COMPACT_ATOMS: atom_id res chain seq x y z
N MET A 1 26.18 -91.84 -19.65
CA MET A 1 25.36 -90.65 -19.97
C MET A 1 25.12 -89.87 -18.67
N LYS A 2 25.89 -88.80 -18.41
CA LYS A 2 25.74 -87.96 -17.22
C LYS A 2 25.40 -86.56 -17.74
N ILE A 3 24.21 -86.14 -17.40
CA ILE A 3 23.67 -84.79 -17.71
C ILE A 3 24.09 -83.86 -16.57
N GLY A 4 24.91 -82.86 -16.87
CA GLY A 4 25.26 -81.83 -15.95
C GLY A 4 24.24 -80.67 -16.02
N VAL A 5 23.70 -80.29 -14.86
CA VAL A 5 22.83 -79.14 -14.67
C VAL A 5 23.68 -77.92 -14.34
N LEU A 6 23.72 -76.90 -15.19
CA LEU A 6 24.28 -75.60 -14.89
C LEU A 6 23.25 -74.78 -14.12
N ALA A 7 23.61 -74.36 -12.91
CA ALA A 7 22.86 -73.39 -12.12
C ALA A 7 23.33 -71.99 -12.50
N VAL A 8 22.45 -71.15 -13.05
CA VAL A 8 22.67 -69.72 -13.28
C VAL A 8 22.26 -68.99 -12.02
N ILE A 9 23.21 -68.37 -11.33
CA ILE A 9 22.97 -67.47 -10.20
C ILE A 9 22.69 -66.07 -10.79
N ALA A 10 21.46 -65.60 -10.70
CA ALA A 10 21.11 -64.21 -11.00
C ALA A 10 21.37 -63.33 -9.78
N VAL A 11 22.35 -62.44 -9.91
CA VAL A 11 22.63 -61.39 -8.90
C VAL A 11 21.63 -60.25 -9.15
N ILE A 12 20.67 -60.05 -8.25
CA ILE A 12 19.78 -58.92 -8.25
C ILE A 12 20.50 -57.75 -7.56
N VAL A 13 20.93 -56.76 -8.34
CA VAL A 13 21.44 -55.48 -7.81
C VAL A 13 20.23 -54.62 -7.49
N VAL A 14 19.91 -54.49 -6.21
CA VAL A 14 18.92 -53.52 -5.72
C VAL A 14 19.54 -52.15 -5.72
N THR A 15 19.29 -51.32 -6.75
CA THR A 15 19.59 -49.90 -6.72
C THR A 15 18.57 -49.21 -5.82
N ALA A 16 18.97 -48.82 -4.61
CA ALA A 16 18.21 -47.97 -3.74
C ALA A 16 18.22 -46.57 -4.33
N CYS A 17 17.14 -46.13 -5.01
CA CYS A 17 16.87 -44.75 -5.31
C CYS A 17 16.55 -44.03 -3.98
N GLY A 18 17.55 -43.35 -3.43
CA GLY A 18 17.36 -42.37 -2.37
C GLY A 18 16.58 -41.19 -2.93
N SER A 19 15.28 -41.13 -2.70
CA SER A 19 14.49 -39.91 -2.89
C SER A 19 14.94 -38.89 -1.84
N THR A 20 15.81 -37.96 -2.24
CA THR A 20 16.00 -36.70 -1.52
C THR A 20 14.70 -35.92 -1.67
N THR A 21 13.83 -35.95 -0.65
CA THR A 21 12.77 -34.98 -0.49
C THR A 21 13.42 -33.62 -0.27
N SER A 22 13.60 -32.87 -1.34
CA SER A 22 13.83 -31.44 -1.26
C SER A 22 12.57 -30.84 -0.64
N ASN A 23 12.68 -30.35 0.59
CA ASN A 23 11.72 -29.45 1.20
C ASN A 23 11.73 -28.13 0.39
N SER A 24 11.08 -28.11 -0.76
CA SER A 24 10.73 -26.87 -1.43
C SER A 24 9.58 -26.27 -0.62
N GLY A 25 9.86 -25.23 0.14
CA GLY A 25 8.83 -24.35 0.67
C GLY A 25 7.89 -23.88 -0.46
N PRO A 26 6.72 -23.32 -0.15
CA PRO A 26 5.75 -22.93 -1.16
C PRO A 26 6.44 -22.04 -2.21
N THR A 27 6.51 -22.49 -3.44
CA THR A 27 7.08 -21.73 -4.55
C THR A 27 6.13 -20.58 -4.85
N VAL A 28 6.54 -19.36 -4.54
CA VAL A 28 5.82 -18.15 -4.94
C VAL A 28 5.77 -18.13 -6.48
N ALA A 29 4.56 -18.00 -7.04
CA ALA A 29 4.37 -17.95 -8.48
C ALA A 29 5.21 -16.83 -9.11
N GLN A 30 5.78 -17.09 -10.29
CA GLN A 30 6.55 -16.09 -11.01
C GLN A 30 5.58 -15.12 -11.72
N PRO A 31 5.77 -13.79 -11.55
CA PRO A 31 5.01 -12.81 -12.30
C PRO A 31 5.23 -12.95 -13.82
N PRO A 32 4.24 -12.63 -14.66
CA PRO A 32 4.35 -12.74 -16.12
C PRO A 32 5.54 -11.96 -16.72
N THR A 33 5.89 -10.84 -16.08
CA THR A 33 6.97 -9.94 -16.54
C THR A 33 8.33 -10.20 -15.89
N ALA A 34 8.47 -11.26 -15.06
CA ALA A 34 9.71 -11.57 -14.33
C ALA A 34 10.95 -11.73 -15.23
N GLY A 35 10.75 -12.16 -16.49
CA GLY A 35 11.82 -12.29 -17.48
C GLY A 35 12.20 -10.98 -18.20
N MET A 36 11.48 -9.90 -18.00
CA MET A 36 11.78 -8.61 -18.61
C MET A 36 13.00 -7.98 -17.93
N LYS A 37 14.00 -7.63 -18.71
CA LYS A 37 15.21 -6.97 -18.19
C LYS A 37 14.95 -5.46 -18.07
N PRO A 38 15.14 -4.86 -16.88
CA PRO A 38 15.18 -3.41 -16.75
C PRO A 38 16.45 -2.86 -17.43
N PRO A 39 16.51 -1.56 -17.79
CA PRO A 39 17.68 -0.96 -18.41
C PRO A 39 18.88 -0.94 -17.45
N ASP A 40 20.09 -0.92 -18.01
CA ASP A 40 21.34 -0.77 -17.25
C ASP A 40 21.74 0.69 -17.03
N LYS A 41 21.13 1.62 -17.78
CA LYS A 41 21.33 3.08 -17.67
C LYS A 41 20.08 3.83 -18.07
N VAL A 42 19.92 5.03 -17.54
CA VAL A 42 18.88 5.97 -17.95
C VAL A 42 19.40 6.76 -19.15
N GLY A 43 18.59 6.86 -20.20
CA GLY A 43 18.86 7.68 -21.38
C GLY A 43 18.33 9.12 -21.22
N ALA A 44 18.35 9.87 -22.34
CA ALA A 44 17.66 11.15 -22.41
C ALA A 44 16.14 10.94 -22.27
N GLY A 45 15.45 11.89 -21.62
CA GLY A 45 14.00 11.85 -21.50
C GLY A 45 13.32 11.97 -22.87
N GLU A 46 12.15 11.35 -22.99
CA GLU A 46 11.35 11.33 -24.22
C GLU A 46 10.44 12.59 -24.37
N GLY A 47 10.50 13.52 -23.42
CA GLY A 47 9.78 14.79 -23.47
C GLY A 47 8.39 14.77 -22.80
N ALA A 48 7.87 13.62 -22.43
CA ALA A 48 6.61 13.48 -21.70
C ALA A 48 6.70 12.43 -20.61
N LEU A 49 5.82 12.52 -19.61
CA LEU A 49 5.65 11.53 -18.54
C LEU A 49 4.17 11.47 -18.14
N ASN A 50 3.51 10.37 -18.40
CA ASN A 50 2.10 10.19 -18.14
C ASN A 50 1.90 9.32 -16.88
N LEU A 51 1.34 9.90 -15.85
CA LEU A 51 1.23 9.29 -14.52
C LEU A 51 -0.23 9.02 -14.13
N ILE A 52 -0.48 7.86 -13.53
CA ILE A 52 -1.64 7.64 -12.68
C ILE A 52 -1.18 7.84 -11.25
N ALA A 53 -1.79 8.75 -10.51
CA ALA A 53 -1.30 9.16 -9.19
C ALA A 53 -2.42 9.42 -8.20
N TRP A 54 -2.09 9.40 -6.92
CA TRP A 54 -2.92 9.97 -5.88
C TRP A 54 -3.02 11.48 -6.04
N GLU A 55 -4.14 12.07 -5.60
CA GLU A 55 -4.37 13.51 -5.63
C GLU A 55 -3.22 14.24 -4.90
N GLY A 56 -2.59 15.19 -5.60
CA GLY A 56 -1.50 16.00 -5.06
C GLY A 56 -0.08 15.45 -5.28
N TYR A 57 0.13 14.17 -5.65
CA TYR A 57 1.48 13.59 -5.86
C TYR A 57 2.27 14.27 -6.98
N THR A 58 1.62 15.06 -7.79
CA THR A 58 2.23 15.83 -8.86
C THR A 58 2.00 17.34 -8.68
N ASP A 59 2.20 17.86 -7.45
CA ASP A 59 2.11 19.28 -7.17
C ASP A 59 3.19 20.07 -7.93
N ASP A 60 2.84 21.27 -8.35
CA ASP A 60 3.68 22.18 -9.15
C ASP A 60 5.03 22.49 -8.47
N SER A 61 5.11 22.45 -7.15
CA SER A 61 6.32 22.81 -6.39
C SER A 61 7.51 21.89 -6.66
N TRP A 62 7.26 20.63 -7.05
CA TRP A 62 8.31 19.70 -7.48
C TRP A 62 8.18 19.29 -8.95
N VAL A 63 7.00 19.32 -9.56
CA VAL A 63 6.83 18.98 -10.98
C VAL A 63 7.48 20.00 -11.90
N LYS A 64 7.31 21.31 -11.64
CA LYS A 64 7.93 22.37 -12.47
C LYS A 64 9.45 22.29 -12.47
N PRO A 65 10.15 22.18 -11.31
CA PRO A 65 11.59 21.97 -11.29
C PRO A 65 12.03 20.67 -12.01
N PHE A 66 11.30 19.57 -11.86
CA PHE A 66 11.58 18.33 -12.57
C PHE A 66 11.53 18.52 -14.09
N THR A 67 10.45 19.11 -14.59
CA THR A 67 10.29 19.39 -16.04
C THR A 67 11.40 20.30 -16.55
N GLN A 68 11.79 21.34 -15.80
CA GLN A 68 12.88 22.24 -16.17
C GLN A 68 14.23 21.53 -16.25
N GLN A 69 14.49 20.57 -15.35
CA GLN A 69 15.75 19.82 -15.29
C GLN A 69 15.86 18.75 -16.36
N THR A 70 14.75 18.10 -16.72
CA THR A 70 14.77 16.87 -17.51
C THR A 70 14.16 17.04 -18.90
N GLY A 71 13.34 18.08 -19.11
CA GLY A 71 12.52 18.23 -20.30
C GLY A 71 11.30 17.31 -20.34
N CYS A 72 11.06 16.48 -19.31
CA CYS A 72 9.90 15.58 -19.21
C CYS A 72 8.69 16.36 -18.67
N VAL A 73 7.71 16.61 -19.52
CA VAL A 73 6.44 17.25 -19.13
C VAL A 73 5.55 16.23 -18.44
N VAL A 74 5.15 16.50 -17.20
CA VAL A 74 4.31 15.60 -16.41
C VAL A 74 2.85 15.83 -16.72
N ASN A 75 2.14 14.78 -17.10
CA ASN A 75 0.69 14.71 -17.26
C ASN A 75 0.14 13.70 -16.26
N ALA A 76 -0.72 14.13 -15.34
CA ALA A 76 -1.26 13.26 -14.30
C ALA A 76 -2.76 13.05 -14.44
N LYS A 77 -3.19 11.81 -14.26
CA LYS A 77 -4.56 11.41 -13.97
C LYS A 77 -4.61 11.03 -12.49
N TYR A 78 -5.39 11.75 -11.71
CA TYR A 78 -5.64 11.39 -10.31
C TYR A 78 -6.68 10.28 -10.23
N ALA A 79 -6.40 9.29 -9.40
CA ALA A 79 -7.29 8.19 -9.07
C ALA A 79 -7.75 8.28 -7.61
N GLY A 80 -8.98 7.95 -7.35
CA GLY A 80 -9.56 7.96 -6.01
C GLY A 80 -9.38 6.67 -5.24
N SER A 81 -8.86 5.60 -5.88
CA SER A 81 -8.64 4.30 -5.26
C SER A 81 -7.60 3.47 -6.01
N SER A 82 -6.99 2.52 -5.30
CA SER A 82 -6.13 1.51 -5.93
C SER A 82 -6.87 0.67 -6.98
N ASP A 83 -8.18 0.45 -6.84
CA ASP A 83 -8.98 -0.28 -7.85
C ASP A 83 -9.08 0.51 -9.17
N GLU A 84 -9.26 1.82 -9.08
CA GLU A 84 -9.22 2.69 -10.29
C GLU A 84 -7.83 2.64 -10.92
N MET A 85 -6.75 2.69 -10.12
CA MET A 85 -5.37 2.59 -10.61
C MET A 85 -5.12 1.26 -11.34
N VAL A 86 -5.52 0.14 -10.75
CA VAL A 86 -5.42 -1.20 -11.38
C VAL A 86 -6.22 -1.22 -12.69
N SER A 87 -7.43 -0.64 -12.71
CA SER A 87 -8.25 -0.60 -13.92
C SER A 87 -7.61 0.22 -15.05
N LEU A 88 -7.04 1.38 -14.73
CA LEU A 88 -6.35 2.26 -15.70
C LEU A 88 -5.05 1.64 -16.23
N MET A 89 -4.39 0.80 -15.41
CA MET A 89 -3.13 0.13 -15.77
C MET A 89 -3.32 -1.15 -16.59
N LYS A 90 -4.56 -1.60 -16.80
CA LYS A 90 -4.82 -2.81 -17.61
C LYS A 90 -4.10 -2.78 -18.95
N ASP A 91 -3.68 -3.97 -19.40
CA ASP A 91 -2.93 -4.16 -20.64
C ASP A 91 -1.59 -3.39 -20.64
N GLY A 92 -0.93 -3.33 -19.47
CA GLY A 92 0.37 -2.69 -19.30
C GLY A 92 0.33 -1.18 -19.51
N GLY A 93 -0.74 -0.54 -19.03
CA GLY A 93 -0.98 0.90 -19.20
C GLY A 93 -1.49 1.27 -20.60
N GLY A 94 -1.83 0.26 -21.43
CA GLY A 94 -2.39 0.47 -22.78
C GLY A 94 -1.48 1.24 -23.75
N GLY A 95 -0.19 1.46 -23.42
CA GLY A 95 0.73 2.34 -24.16
C GLY A 95 0.43 3.83 -23.97
N GLN A 96 -0.44 4.19 -23.00
CA GLN A 96 -0.81 5.56 -22.66
C GLN A 96 -0.09 6.03 -21.39
N TRP A 97 0.02 5.15 -20.40
CA TRP A 97 0.57 5.46 -19.08
C TRP A 97 1.99 4.95 -18.92
N ASP A 98 2.83 5.74 -18.26
CA ASP A 98 4.22 5.39 -17.96
C ASP A 98 4.35 4.77 -16.57
N MET A 99 3.71 5.37 -15.59
CA MET A 99 3.81 4.93 -14.20
C MET A 99 2.49 5.07 -13.45
N VAL A 100 2.40 4.32 -12.35
CA VAL A 100 1.34 4.42 -11.35
C VAL A 100 1.95 4.53 -9.96
N SER A 101 1.37 5.39 -9.08
CA SER A 101 1.71 5.45 -7.66
C SER A 101 0.73 4.59 -6.86
N ALA A 102 0.88 3.28 -6.93
CA ALA A 102 -0.03 2.36 -6.25
C ALA A 102 0.34 2.15 -4.78
N SER A 103 -0.64 1.78 -3.96
CA SER A 103 -0.42 1.34 -2.58
C SER A 103 -0.32 -0.19 -2.50
N GLY A 104 0.23 -0.72 -1.41
CA GLY A 104 0.58 -2.13 -1.27
C GLY A 104 -0.58 -3.14 -1.48
N ASP A 105 -1.83 -2.70 -1.37
CA ASP A 105 -3.01 -3.51 -1.67
C ASP A 105 -3.26 -3.70 -3.18
N ALA A 106 -2.68 -2.85 -4.03
CA ALA A 106 -2.75 -2.96 -5.49
C ALA A 106 -1.51 -3.56 -6.12
N ASP A 107 -0.34 -3.38 -5.52
CA ASP A 107 0.94 -3.72 -6.13
C ASP A 107 1.00 -5.17 -6.62
N LEU A 108 0.62 -6.15 -5.80
CA LEU A 108 0.62 -7.55 -6.20
C LEU A 108 -0.37 -7.83 -7.34
N ARG A 109 -1.50 -7.13 -7.40
CA ARG A 109 -2.47 -7.27 -8.49
C ARG A 109 -1.87 -6.79 -9.81
N LEU A 110 -1.19 -5.65 -9.81
CA LEU A 110 -0.48 -5.09 -10.98
C LEU A 110 0.69 -5.97 -11.42
N ILE A 111 1.43 -6.55 -10.47
CA ILE A 111 2.55 -7.45 -10.74
C ILE A 111 2.05 -8.75 -11.40
N TYR A 112 1.06 -9.41 -10.79
CA TYR A 112 0.59 -10.72 -11.27
C TYR A 112 -0.34 -10.63 -12.48
N SER A 113 -0.96 -9.48 -12.77
CA SER A 113 -1.62 -9.24 -14.05
C SER A 113 -0.64 -9.00 -15.20
N GLY A 114 0.63 -8.68 -14.90
CA GLY A 114 1.65 -8.34 -15.90
C GLY A 114 1.55 -6.90 -16.42
N ASP A 115 0.83 -6.04 -15.70
CA ASP A 115 0.62 -4.63 -16.08
C ASP A 115 1.84 -3.77 -15.78
N VAL A 116 2.68 -4.19 -14.84
CA VAL A 116 3.94 -3.53 -14.47
C VAL A 116 5.15 -4.42 -14.71
N ARG A 117 6.32 -3.80 -14.86
CA ARG A 117 7.58 -4.45 -15.19
C ARG A 117 8.63 -4.27 -14.11
N PRO A 118 9.66 -5.16 -14.05
CA PRO A 118 10.79 -4.99 -13.15
C PRO A 118 11.51 -3.64 -13.33
N MET A 119 11.96 -3.07 -12.21
CA MET A 119 12.75 -1.85 -12.15
C MET A 119 14.17 -2.12 -11.63
N ASN A 120 15.16 -1.39 -12.15
CA ASN A 120 16.55 -1.48 -11.70
C ASN A 120 16.82 -0.49 -10.56
N THR A 121 16.83 -0.97 -9.32
CA THR A 121 17.07 -0.14 -8.13
C THR A 121 18.47 0.49 -8.12
N LYS A 122 19.45 -0.07 -8.83
CA LYS A 122 20.81 0.49 -8.94
C LYS A 122 20.83 1.82 -9.69
N LEU A 123 19.79 2.11 -10.47
CA LEU A 123 19.64 3.39 -11.16
C LEU A 123 19.03 4.47 -10.25
N ILE A 124 18.53 4.12 -9.07
CA ILE A 124 17.97 5.07 -8.11
C ILE A 124 19.06 5.42 -7.10
N GLN A 125 19.66 6.59 -7.25
CA GLN A 125 20.86 7.00 -6.53
C GLN A 125 20.70 6.93 -5.01
N ASP A 126 19.55 7.34 -4.48
CA ASP A 126 19.28 7.40 -3.04
C ASP A 126 18.62 6.13 -2.48
N PHE A 127 18.46 5.07 -3.29
CA PHE A 127 17.78 3.84 -2.85
C PHE A 127 18.38 3.22 -1.58
N SER A 128 19.70 3.27 -1.42
CA SER A 128 20.38 2.77 -0.22
C SER A 128 20.11 3.58 1.05
N ASN A 129 19.57 4.79 0.91
CA ASN A 129 19.16 5.64 2.04
C ASN A 129 17.73 5.36 2.52
N PHE A 130 17.00 4.48 1.83
CA PHE A 130 15.65 4.12 2.24
C PHE A 130 15.69 3.27 3.51
N ASP A 131 14.66 3.41 4.34
CA ASP A 131 14.45 2.48 5.45
C ASP A 131 14.48 1.02 4.96
N GLN A 132 15.09 0.13 5.74
CA GLN A 132 15.35 -1.25 5.34
C GLN A 132 14.09 -1.99 4.89
N TYR A 133 12.95 -1.75 5.55
CA TYR A 133 11.68 -2.37 5.16
C TYR A 133 11.27 -1.93 3.75
N PHE A 134 11.41 -0.64 3.43
CA PHE A 134 10.97 -0.07 2.15
C PHE A 134 11.97 -0.26 0.99
N GLN A 135 13.16 -0.80 1.26
CA GLN A 135 14.05 -1.23 0.18
C GLN A 135 13.53 -2.47 -0.55
N SER A 136 12.85 -3.38 0.14
CA SER A 136 12.33 -4.62 -0.48
C SER A 136 11.04 -5.08 0.20
N PRO A 137 9.99 -4.25 0.23
CA PRO A 137 8.76 -4.65 0.88
C PRO A 137 8.07 -5.77 0.09
N PRO A 138 7.38 -6.69 0.77
CA PRO A 138 6.83 -7.90 0.14
C PRO A 138 5.72 -7.61 -0.88
N TYR A 139 5.12 -6.42 -0.83
CA TYR A 139 4.05 -6.05 -1.76
C TYR A 139 4.57 -5.57 -3.13
N ASN A 140 5.84 -5.14 -3.25
CA ASN A 140 6.40 -4.71 -4.54
C ASN A 140 7.67 -5.46 -4.96
N THR A 141 8.15 -6.42 -4.15
CA THR A 141 9.38 -7.18 -4.40
C THR A 141 9.08 -8.68 -4.36
N ILE A 142 9.20 -9.37 -5.49
CA ILE A 142 8.90 -10.79 -5.64
C ILE A 142 10.17 -11.54 -6.00
N ASN A 143 10.58 -12.52 -5.19
CA ASN A 143 11.78 -13.33 -5.39
C ASN A 143 13.05 -12.47 -5.62
N GLY A 144 13.17 -11.35 -4.92
CA GLY A 144 14.28 -10.40 -5.05
C GLY A 144 14.23 -9.50 -6.28
N VAL A 145 13.16 -9.56 -7.07
CA VAL A 145 12.93 -8.66 -8.21
C VAL A 145 12.01 -7.53 -7.77
N HIS A 146 12.46 -6.28 -7.92
CA HIS A 146 11.69 -5.09 -7.60
C HIS A 146 10.80 -4.68 -8.78
N TYR A 147 9.51 -4.51 -8.53
CA TYR A 147 8.52 -4.05 -9.52
C TYR A 147 8.12 -2.60 -9.31
N GLY A 148 8.68 -1.98 -8.28
CA GLY A 148 8.43 -0.58 -7.97
C GLY A 148 9.44 -0.04 -6.96
N ILE A 149 9.40 1.27 -6.78
CA ILE A 149 10.24 2.02 -5.86
C ILE A 149 9.35 2.70 -4.84
N SER A 150 9.52 2.35 -3.56
CA SER A 150 8.74 2.93 -2.47
C SER A 150 8.96 4.44 -2.39
N LEU A 151 7.90 5.18 -2.09
CA LEU A 151 7.93 6.64 -2.05
C LEU A 151 7.80 7.17 -0.61
N GLN A 152 6.68 6.90 0.02
CA GLN A 152 6.32 7.34 1.36
C GLN A 152 5.24 6.44 1.95
N TRP A 153 4.96 6.58 3.23
CA TRP A 153 3.99 5.78 3.93
C TRP A 153 3.27 6.58 5.02
N GLY A 154 2.14 6.10 5.45
CA GLY A 154 1.39 6.70 6.53
C GLY A 154 0.37 5.76 7.16
N PRO A 155 -0.06 6.05 8.39
CA PRO A 155 -1.17 5.36 9.03
C PRO A 155 -2.51 5.89 8.53
N ASN A 156 -3.55 5.07 8.61
CA ASN A 156 -4.91 5.55 8.70
C ASN A 156 -5.14 6.03 10.14
N VAL A 157 -5.40 7.31 10.31
CA VAL A 157 -5.59 7.92 11.63
C VAL A 157 -7.06 8.08 11.96
N LEU A 158 -7.38 8.14 13.24
CA LEU A 158 -8.70 8.54 13.70
C LEU A 158 -8.74 10.07 13.78
N LEU A 159 -9.35 10.70 12.79
CA LEU A 159 -9.59 12.15 12.71
C LEU A 159 -10.85 12.50 13.47
N TYR A 160 -10.80 13.55 14.32
CA TYR A 160 -11.94 14.01 15.09
C TYR A 160 -11.97 15.53 15.27
N ASN A 161 -13.17 16.08 15.42
CA ASN A 161 -13.40 17.49 15.73
C ASN A 161 -13.28 17.72 17.24
N THR A 162 -12.34 18.57 17.68
CA THR A 162 -12.01 18.78 19.10
C THR A 162 -13.11 19.50 19.88
N LYS A 163 -14.00 20.25 19.21
CA LYS A 163 -15.16 20.88 19.86
C LYS A 163 -16.27 19.87 20.10
N LYS A 164 -16.42 18.88 19.20
CA LYS A 164 -17.42 17.81 19.35
C LYS A 164 -16.94 16.71 20.30
N PHE A 165 -15.64 16.42 20.25
CA PHE A 165 -14.96 15.42 21.09
C PHE A 165 -13.86 16.10 21.91
N PRO A 166 -14.20 16.83 22.99
CA PRO A 166 -13.22 17.53 23.85
C PRO A 166 -12.28 16.55 24.58
N ASN A 167 -12.72 15.32 24.79
CA ASN A 167 -11.89 14.20 25.23
C ASN A 167 -11.50 13.40 23.98
N PRO A 168 -10.21 13.32 23.62
CA PRO A 168 -9.76 12.59 22.44
C PRO A 168 -10.24 11.13 22.47
N PRO A 169 -10.79 10.60 21.37
CA PRO A 169 -11.12 9.19 21.29
C PRO A 169 -9.83 8.37 21.26
N THR A 170 -9.72 7.34 22.09
CA THR A 170 -8.52 6.50 22.24
C THR A 170 -8.66 5.13 21.57
N SER A 171 -9.81 4.86 20.97
CA SER A 171 -10.14 3.57 20.34
C SER A 171 -10.96 3.77 19.08
N TRP A 172 -10.77 2.88 18.11
CA TRP A 172 -11.65 2.77 16.94
C TRP A 172 -13.12 2.49 17.32
N ALA A 173 -13.40 2.07 18.56
CA ALA A 173 -14.77 1.91 19.04
C ALA A 173 -15.64 3.15 18.78
N ALA A 174 -15.05 4.34 18.75
CA ALA A 174 -15.78 5.59 18.52
C ALA A 174 -16.53 5.64 17.17
N VAL A 175 -15.97 5.05 16.10
CA VAL A 175 -16.64 5.01 14.78
C VAL A 175 -17.70 3.90 14.69
N TYR A 176 -17.81 3.05 15.70
CA TYR A 176 -18.81 1.98 15.81
C TYR A 176 -19.87 2.26 16.90
N ASP A 177 -19.73 3.36 17.64
CA ASP A 177 -20.65 3.71 18.72
C ASP A 177 -21.96 4.29 18.15
N PRO A 178 -23.13 3.70 18.45
CA PRO A 178 -24.42 4.21 18.01
C PRO A 178 -24.72 5.65 18.41
N SER A 179 -24.12 6.17 19.49
CA SER A 179 -24.28 7.56 19.93
C SER A 179 -23.69 8.57 18.94
N ASN A 180 -22.78 8.11 18.04
CA ASN A 180 -22.14 8.91 17.01
C ASN A 180 -22.87 8.82 15.65
N LYS A 181 -24.11 8.32 15.62
CA LYS A 181 -24.89 8.22 14.38
C LYS A 181 -25.00 9.56 13.66
N GLY A 182 -24.66 9.55 12.36
CA GLY A 182 -24.68 10.73 11.49
C GLY A 182 -23.49 11.68 11.68
N LEU A 183 -22.55 11.35 12.58
CA LEU A 183 -21.32 12.13 12.80
C LEU A 183 -20.10 11.50 12.14
N VAL A 184 -20.21 10.26 11.66
CA VAL A 184 -19.11 9.41 11.21
C VAL A 184 -18.98 9.46 9.69
N THR A 185 -17.76 9.45 9.20
CA THR A 185 -17.40 9.19 7.81
C THR A 185 -16.40 8.03 7.71
N ALA A 186 -16.25 7.42 6.53
CA ALA A 186 -15.28 6.39 6.27
C ALA A 186 -14.86 6.42 4.79
N TYR A 187 -13.68 5.86 4.50
CA TYR A 187 -13.16 5.75 3.14
C TYR A 187 -13.99 4.75 2.32
N ASP A 188 -14.39 5.16 1.11
CA ASP A 188 -15.17 4.34 0.19
C ASP A 188 -14.27 3.38 -0.59
N TYR A 189 -13.71 2.38 0.12
CA TYR A 189 -12.80 1.43 -0.51
C TYR A 189 -12.83 0.06 0.20
N PRO A 190 -12.81 -1.08 -0.53
CA PRO A 190 -12.91 -2.42 0.06
C PRO A 190 -11.86 -2.72 1.14
N ILE A 191 -10.66 -2.12 1.05
CA ILE A 191 -9.59 -2.33 2.04
C ILE A 191 -9.97 -1.85 3.45
N THR A 192 -10.98 -0.97 3.57
CA THR A 192 -11.56 -0.53 4.85
C THR A 192 -12.11 -1.71 5.69
N ILE A 193 -12.36 -2.87 5.07
CA ILE A 193 -12.67 -4.11 5.80
C ILE A 193 -11.53 -4.46 6.76
N ALA A 194 -10.28 -4.20 6.41
CA ALA A 194 -9.15 -4.44 7.30
C ALA A 194 -9.16 -3.55 8.55
N ASP A 195 -9.70 -2.32 8.47
CA ASP A 195 -9.84 -1.44 9.64
C ASP A 195 -10.82 -2.06 10.67
N GLY A 196 -11.95 -2.59 10.17
CA GLY A 196 -12.90 -3.33 11.01
C GLY A 196 -12.28 -4.60 11.61
N ALA A 197 -11.49 -5.34 10.83
CA ALA A 197 -10.80 -6.55 11.30
C ALA A 197 -9.74 -6.22 12.36
N LEU A 198 -8.98 -5.14 12.19
CA LEU A 198 -8.02 -4.65 13.19
C LEU A 198 -8.72 -4.32 14.51
N TYR A 199 -9.83 -3.59 14.47
CA TYR A 199 -10.64 -3.32 15.66
C TYR A 199 -11.12 -4.63 16.32
N LEU A 200 -11.69 -5.56 15.54
CA LEU A 200 -12.16 -6.85 16.07
C LEU A 200 -11.03 -7.71 16.64
N SER A 201 -9.81 -7.59 16.15
CA SER A 201 -8.66 -8.34 16.70
C SER A 201 -8.42 -8.06 18.18
N LYS A 202 -8.81 -6.86 18.66
CA LYS A 202 -8.67 -6.41 20.05
C LYS A 202 -9.97 -6.48 20.81
N SER A 203 -11.09 -6.06 20.22
CA SER A 203 -12.40 -6.03 20.88
C SER A 203 -13.04 -7.42 20.99
N GLN A 204 -12.71 -8.36 20.11
CA GLN A 204 -13.17 -9.75 20.11
C GLN A 204 -12.00 -10.75 19.90
N PRO A 205 -11.08 -10.89 20.88
CA PRO A 205 -9.89 -11.73 20.73
C PRO A 205 -10.17 -13.21 20.43
N SER A 206 -11.37 -13.70 20.78
CA SER A 206 -11.83 -15.06 20.48
C SER A 206 -11.98 -15.37 18.98
N LEU A 207 -12.00 -14.33 18.11
CA LEU A 207 -11.95 -14.51 16.66
C LEU A 207 -10.55 -14.96 16.20
N GLY A 208 -9.48 -14.68 16.95
CA GLY A 208 -8.12 -15.07 16.62
C GLY A 208 -7.54 -14.36 15.39
N ILE A 209 -7.98 -13.14 15.07
CA ILE A 209 -7.46 -12.35 13.94
C ILE A 209 -6.03 -11.93 14.28
N LYS A 210 -5.05 -12.37 13.48
CA LYS A 210 -3.62 -12.04 13.62
C LYS A 210 -3.20 -10.96 12.63
N ASP A 211 -3.68 -11.07 11.40
CA ASP A 211 -3.45 -10.14 10.31
C ASP A 211 -4.82 -9.67 9.76
N PRO A 212 -5.08 -8.35 9.69
CA PRO A 212 -6.37 -7.84 9.23
C PRO A 212 -6.64 -8.08 7.73
N TYR A 213 -5.62 -8.47 6.95
CA TYR A 213 -5.74 -8.77 5.52
C TYR A 213 -5.86 -10.27 5.24
N GLU A 214 -5.67 -11.12 6.24
CA GLU A 214 -5.71 -12.58 6.15
C GLU A 214 -6.86 -13.15 6.97
N LEU A 215 -8.06 -12.96 6.49
CA LEU A 215 -9.27 -13.33 7.21
C LEU A 215 -9.82 -14.67 6.71
N THR A 216 -9.97 -15.61 7.64
CA THR A 216 -10.80 -16.79 7.40
C THR A 216 -12.26 -16.37 7.22
N LYS A 217 -13.10 -17.25 6.63
CA LYS A 217 -14.52 -16.94 6.42
C LYS A 217 -15.23 -16.46 7.70
N LYS A 218 -14.99 -17.10 8.84
CA LYS A 218 -15.60 -16.71 10.13
C LYS A 218 -15.19 -15.29 10.55
N GLN A 219 -13.91 -14.95 10.40
CA GLN A 219 -13.37 -13.64 10.75
C GLN A 219 -13.90 -12.56 9.80
N PHE A 220 -13.91 -12.88 8.51
CA PHE A 220 -14.45 -12.01 7.47
C PHE A 220 -15.93 -11.71 7.67
N ASP A 221 -16.77 -12.74 7.89
CA ASP A 221 -18.21 -12.58 8.12
C ASP A 221 -18.48 -11.72 9.36
N ALA A 222 -17.70 -11.90 10.44
CA ALA A 222 -17.81 -11.07 11.64
C ALA A 222 -17.47 -9.59 11.34
N THR A 223 -16.44 -9.36 10.53
CA THR A 223 -16.02 -8.01 10.13
C THR A 223 -17.06 -7.34 9.22
N VAL A 224 -17.59 -8.06 8.24
CA VAL A 224 -18.66 -7.58 7.35
C VAL A 224 -19.91 -7.22 8.18
N SER A 225 -20.27 -8.05 9.18
CA SER A 225 -21.39 -7.76 10.08
C SER A 225 -21.18 -6.46 10.87
N LEU A 226 -19.97 -6.24 11.40
CA LEU A 226 -19.61 -4.99 12.10
C LEU A 226 -19.77 -3.77 11.18
N LEU A 227 -19.22 -3.83 9.96
CA LEU A 227 -19.27 -2.72 9.01
C LEU A 227 -20.68 -2.45 8.47
N THR A 228 -21.49 -3.50 8.31
CA THR A 228 -22.92 -3.36 7.97
C THR A 228 -23.69 -2.62 9.06
N GLN A 229 -23.35 -2.87 10.33
CA GLN A 229 -23.91 -2.10 11.45
C GLN A 229 -23.39 -0.66 11.44
N GLN A 230 -22.08 -0.45 11.24
CA GLN A 230 -21.48 0.88 11.12
C GLN A 230 -22.11 1.70 10.00
N ARG A 231 -22.52 1.08 8.88
CA ARG A 231 -23.20 1.77 7.77
C ARG A 231 -24.37 2.63 8.24
N GLN A 232 -25.08 2.22 9.29
CA GLN A 232 -26.20 2.96 9.85
C GLN A 232 -25.77 4.24 10.59
N LEU A 233 -24.48 4.36 10.92
CA LEU A 233 -23.89 5.50 11.63
C LEU A 233 -23.22 6.49 10.65
N ILE A 234 -22.80 6.00 9.49
CA ILE A 234 -22.10 6.78 8.47
C ILE A 234 -23.05 7.82 7.88
N ASN A 235 -22.63 9.08 7.91
CA ASN A 235 -23.31 10.16 7.19
C ASN A 235 -23.02 10.04 5.69
N LYS A 236 -21.73 10.06 5.35
CA LYS A 236 -21.26 9.93 3.96
C LYS A 236 -19.92 9.23 3.91
N TYR A 237 -19.73 8.39 2.91
CA TYR A 237 -18.39 7.89 2.53
C TYR A 237 -17.66 8.93 1.69
N TRP A 238 -16.32 8.95 1.78
CA TRP A 238 -15.48 9.79 0.95
C TRP A 238 -14.61 8.94 0.01
N ALA A 239 -14.30 9.44 -1.17
CA ALA A 239 -13.44 8.78 -2.16
C ALA A 239 -12.11 9.54 -2.34
N LEU A 240 -12.14 10.85 -2.48
CA LEU A 240 -10.95 11.70 -2.52
C LEU A 240 -10.71 12.35 -1.16
N GLY A 241 -9.44 12.59 -0.82
CA GLY A 241 -9.09 13.31 0.41
C GLY A 241 -9.77 14.67 0.53
N SER A 242 -9.93 15.37 -0.60
CA SER A 242 -10.67 16.63 -0.70
C SER A 242 -12.16 16.52 -0.37
N ASP A 243 -12.78 15.35 -0.60
CA ASP A 243 -14.18 15.10 -0.20
C ASP A 243 -14.31 15.14 1.32
N GLU A 244 -13.45 14.39 2.03
CA GLU A 244 -13.47 14.35 3.49
C GLU A 244 -13.17 15.71 4.11
N ILE A 245 -12.18 16.43 3.58
CA ILE A 245 -11.88 17.81 3.99
C ILE A 245 -13.14 18.69 3.88
N THR A 246 -13.90 18.56 2.80
CA THR A 246 -15.14 19.31 2.58
C THR A 246 -16.22 18.94 3.60
N LEU A 247 -16.40 17.65 3.88
CA LEU A 247 -17.36 17.16 4.87
C LEU A 247 -17.07 17.73 6.27
N PHE A 248 -15.81 17.74 6.70
CA PHE A 248 -15.42 18.31 7.99
C PHE A 248 -15.58 19.84 8.02
N LYS A 249 -15.20 20.55 6.97
CA LYS A 249 -15.36 22.02 6.87
C LYS A 249 -16.82 22.46 6.95
N ASN A 250 -17.70 21.68 6.33
CA ASN A 250 -19.15 21.94 6.36
C ASN A 250 -19.80 21.52 7.69
N ASN A 251 -19.09 20.82 8.57
CA ASN A 251 -19.64 20.16 9.76
C ASN A 251 -20.70 19.10 9.42
N ASP A 252 -20.58 18.43 8.27
CA ASP A 252 -21.42 17.30 7.91
C ASP A 252 -21.01 16.05 8.68
N VAL A 253 -19.70 15.95 9.02
CA VAL A 253 -19.10 14.87 9.83
C VAL A 253 -18.14 15.44 10.86
N PHE A 254 -17.83 14.65 11.90
CA PHE A 254 -16.99 15.08 13.03
C PHE A 254 -15.98 14.00 13.46
N LEU A 255 -16.04 12.81 12.85
CA LEU A 255 -15.25 11.64 13.24
C LEU A 255 -15.10 10.71 12.05
N GLY A 256 -13.89 10.18 11.81
CA GLY A 256 -13.66 9.21 10.73
C GLY A 256 -12.24 8.71 10.64
N ALA A 257 -12.04 7.68 9.81
CA ALA A 257 -10.72 7.26 9.40
C ALA A 257 -10.25 8.19 8.27
N ALA A 258 -9.07 8.75 8.42
CA ALA A 258 -8.47 9.71 7.49
C ALA A 258 -6.98 9.40 7.26
N TRP A 259 -6.38 10.04 6.31
CA TRP A 259 -4.92 10.13 6.21
C TRP A 259 -4.43 11.41 6.91
N PRO A 260 -3.18 11.49 7.37
CA PRO A 260 -2.63 12.72 7.96
C PRO A 260 -2.76 13.95 7.06
N TYR A 261 -2.80 13.76 5.74
CA TYR A 261 -3.06 14.80 4.75
C TYR A 261 -4.33 15.62 5.05
N GLN A 262 -5.47 14.97 5.27
CA GLN A 262 -6.73 15.66 5.54
C GLN A 262 -6.64 16.46 6.85
N THR A 263 -6.02 15.89 7.88
CA THR A 263 -5.79 16.60 9.15
C THR A 263 -4.95 17.84 8.95
N GLY A 264 -3.85 17.74 8.20
CA GLY A 264 -2.97 18.87 7.90
C GLY A 264 -3.71 19.98 7.16
N GLN A 265 -4.46 19.65 6.10
CA GLN A 265 -5.24 20.61 5.32
C GLN A 265 -6.35 21.28 6.14
N LEU A 266 -7.03 20.53 7.00
CA LEU A 266 -8.06 21.05 7.87
C LEU A 266 -7.49 21.99 8.93
N LYS A 267 -6.35 21.66 9.57
CA LYS A 267 -5.66 22.53 10.52
C LYS A 267 -5.16 23.81 9.86
N ALA A 268 -4.58 23.72 8.67
CA ALA A 268 -4.16 24.89 7.90
C ALA A 268 -5.34 25.81 7.56
N ALA A 269 -6.53 25.26 7.38
CA ALA A 269 -7.77 26.03 7.18
C ALA A 269 -8.41 26.54 8.50
N GLY A 270 -7.78 26.31 9.67
CA GLY A 270 -8.29 26.75 10.97
C GLY A 270 -9.42 25.89 11.54
N ALA A 271 -9.66 24.68 11.00
CA ALA A 271 -10.65 23.76 11.53
C ALA A 271 -10.20 23.20 12.89
N PRO A 272 -11.13 23.04 13.86
CA PRO A 272 -10.81 22.51 15.18
C PRO A 272 -10.75 20.98 15.15
N VAL A 273 -9.71 20.44 14.53
CA VAL A 273 -9.51 19.00 14.38
C VAL A 273 -8.17 18.54 14.95
N GLU A 274 -8.13 17.30 15.39
CA GLU A 274 -6.95 16.55 15.78
C GLU A 274 -7.07 15.11 15.28
N GLU A 275 -5.94 14.41 15.27
CA GLU A 275 -5.88 12.99 14.93
C GLU A 275 -5.19 12.18 16.02
N THR A 276 -5.43 10.88 16.02
CA THR A 276 -4.75 9.94 16.90
C THR A 276 -4.62 8.57 16.25
N ILE A 277 -3.60 7.81 16.65
CA ILE A 277 -3.56 6.36 16.43
C ILE A 277 -4.21 5.71 17.64
N PRO A 278 -5.35 5.01 17.45
CA PRO A 278 -6.02 4.33 18.53
C PRO A 278 -5.17 3.21 19.16
N GLN A 279 -5.58 2.79 20.37
CA GLN A 279 -4.89 1.73 21.12
C GLN A 279 -4.82 0.38 20.41
N GLU A 280 -5.70 0.13 19.47
CA GLU A 280 -5.69 -1.08 18.62
C GLU A 280 -4.57 -1.04 17.58
N GLY A 281 -3.93 0.11 17.38
CA GLY A 281 -3.06 0.40 16.24
C GLY A 281 -3.84 0.95 15.06
N ALA A 282 -3.19 0.97 13.89
CA ALA A 282 -3.77 1.45 12.65
C ALA A 282 -3.44 0.51 11.48
N THR A 283 -4.28 0.46 10.48
CA THR A 283 -3.86 0.08 9.14
C THR A 283 -3.08 1.24 8.54
N GLY A 284 -2.32 0.99 7.50
CA GLY A 284 -1.53 2.03 6.86
C GLY A 284 -1.13 1.63 5.45
N TRP A 285 -0.70 2.57 4.70
CA TRP A 285 -0.32 2.40 3.31
C TRP A 285 1.17 2.72 3.12
N GLY A 286 1.77 2.07 2.13
CA GLY A 286 3.10 2.39 1.64
C GLY A 286 3.01 2.45 0.13
N ASP A 287 3.29 3.62 -0.43
CA ASP A 287 3.09 3.87 -1.84
C ASP A 287 4.33 3.60 -2.67
N THR A 288 4.11 3.14 -3.86
CA THR A 288 5.14 2.63 -4.76
C THR A 288 4.97 3.21 -6.16
N TRP A 289 6.00 3.86 -6.70
CA TRP A 289 6.06 4.16 -8.13
C TRP A 289 6.39 2.91 -8.92
N MET A 290 5.46 2.43 -9.74
CA MET A 290 5.59 1.25 -10.59
C MET A 290 5.54 1.65 -12.06
N MET A 291 6.42 1.06 -12.88
CA MET A 291 6.48 1.34 -14.32
C MET A 291 5.57 0.39 -15.09
N ALA A 292 4.75 0.95 -15.97
CA ALA A 292 3.89 0.19 -16.88
C ALA A 292 4.72 -0.71 -17.81
N THR A 293 4.20 -1.90 -18.11
CA THR A 293 4.88 -2.83 -19.03
C THR A 293 5.04 -2.23 -20.43
N LYS A 294 4.06 -1.40 -20.86
CA LYS A 294 4.07 -0.72 -22.17
C LYS A 294 4.34 0.78 -22.06
N ALA A 295 5.06 1.21 -21.01
CA ALA A 295 5.40 2.63 -20.81
C ALA A 295 5.99 3.27 -22.08
N PRO A 296 5.38 4.33 -22.64
CA PRO A 296 5.90 5.00 -23.83
C PRO A 296 7.16 5.84 -23.55
N HIS A 297 7.38 6.28 -22.29
CA HIS A 297 8.48 7.18 -21.92
C HIS A 297 9.31 6.61 -20.75
N PRO A 298 9.98 5.45 -20.92
CA PRO A 298 10.65 4.76 -19.82
C PRO A 298 11.84 5.54 -19.23
N ASN A 299 12.53 6.38 -19.99
CA ASN A 299 13.60 7.21 -19.42
C ASN A 299 13.04 8.33 -18.56
N CYS A 300 11.97 9.02 -18.99
CA CYS A 300 11.27 10.00 -18.14
C CYS A 300 10.74 9.35 -16.86
N ALA A 301 10.26 8.11 -16.92
CA ALA A 301 9.82 7.37 -15.75
C ALA A 301 10.97 7.11 -14.75
N TYR A 302 12.16 6.71 -15.23
CA TYR A 302 13.34 6.57 -14.37
C TYR A 302 13.83 7.92 -13.83
N LEU A 303 13.88 8.96 -14.65
CA LEU A 303 14.27 10.32 -14.22
C LEU A 303 13.33 10.83 -13.11
N TRP A 304 12.01 10.59 -13.25
CA TRP A 304 11.03 10.90 -12.23
C TRP A 304 11.31 10.15 -10.93
N THR A 305 11.48 8.84 -11.03
CA THR A 305 11.73 8.00 -9.86
C THR A 305 13.03 8.39 -9.15
N GLN A 306 14.12 8.70 -9.89
CA GLN A 306 15.35 9.24 -9.33
C GLN A 306 15.09 10.55 -8.57
N TYR A 307 14.34 11.47 -9.20
CA TYR A 307 14.07 12.79 -8.66
C TYR A 307 13.23 12.74 -7.36
N VAL A 308 12.11 12.00 -7.38
CA VAL A 308 11.22 11.90 -6.21
C VAL A 308 11.77 11.00 -5.10
N SER A 309 12.83 10.23 -5.36
CA SER A 309 13.54 9.42 -4.36
C SER A 309 14.57 10.21 -3.55
N THR A 310 14.91 11.44 -3.98
CA THR A 310 15.90 12.26 -3.27
C THR A 310 15.37 12.71 -1.91
N ALA A 311 16.25 12.83 -0.93
CA ALA A 311 15.92 13.30 0.42
C ALA A 311 15.16 14.63 0.40
N LYS A 312 15.62 15.58 -0.44
CA LYS A 312 15.00 16.90 -0.57
C LYS A 312 13.55 16.84 -1.04
N ILE A 313 13.28 16.07 -2.10
CA ILE A 313 11.92 16.01 -2.67
C ILE A 313 10.99 15.21 -1.77
N GLN A 314 11.46 14.11 -1.19
CA GLN A 314 10.67 13.37 -0.20
C GLN A 314 10.37 14.21 1.05
N ALA A 315 11.28 15.08 1.49
CA ALA A 315 11.01 16.02 2.58
C ALA A 315 9.89 17.02 2.24
N GLN A 316 9.91 17.57 1.02
CA GLN A 316 8.84 18.47 0.54
C GLN A 316 7.49 17.76 0.48
N GLN A 317 7.46 16.56 -0.09
CA GLN A 317 6.25 15.74 -0.20
C GLN A 317 5.73 15.35 1.19
N ALA A 318 6.60 14.87 2.07
CA ALA A 318 6.24 14.48 3.43
C ALA A 318 5.59 15.63 4.23
N ILE A 319 6.13 16.84 4.15
CA ILE A 319 5.54 18.02 4.81
C ILE A 319 4.20 18.40 4.18
N PHE A 320 4.09 18.32 2.84
CA PHE A 320 2.86 18.66 2.13
C PHE A 320 1.70 17.72 2.49
N TYR A 321 1.99 16.42 2.60
CA TYR A 321 1.00 15.39 2.92
C TYR A 321 0.84 15.12 4.41
N GLY A 322 1.82 15.46 5.25
CA GLY A 322 1.87 14.99 6.61
C GLY A 322 2.27 13.51 6.73
N GLU A 323 3.06 13.01 5.78
CA GLU A 323 3.41 11.60 5.62
C GLU A 323 4.85 11.32 6.03
N THR A 324 5.19 10.04 6.14
CA THR A 324 6.54 9.61 6.48
C THR A 324 7.33 9.28 5.23
N PRO A 325 8.48 9.95 4.95
CA PRO A 325 9.33 9.62 3.82
C PRO A 325 10.03 8.29 4.04
N VAL A 326 10.25 7.52 2.96
CA VAL A 326 11.06 6.29 3.05
C VAL A 326 12.56 6.56 3.06
N ASN A 327 13.02 7.71 2.53
CA ASN A 327 14.42 8.13 2.55
C ASN A 327 14.77 8.69 3.93
N THR A 328 15.57 7.98 4.70
CA THR A 328 15.95 8.34 6.08
C THR A 328 16.74 9.65 6.17
N LYS A 329 17.30 10.14 5.06
CA LYS A 329 17.99 11.44 5.00
C LYS A 329 17.01 12.62 4.87
N ALA A 330 15.75 12.36 4.53
CA ALA A 330 14.74 13.40 4.41
C ALA A 330 14.47 14.14 5.74
N CYS A 331 14.67 13.49 6.89
CA CYS A 331 14.51 14.12 8.20
C CYS A 331 15.30 15.42 8.34
N GLN A 332 16.57 15.46 7.91
CA GLN A 332 17.39 16.68 7.97
C GLN A 332 16.86 17.78 7.03
N GLU A 333 16.41 17.41 5.85
CA GLU A 333 15.81 18.33 4.89
C GLU A 333 14.47 18.89 5.42
N MET A 334 13.65 18.04 6.04
CA MET A 334 12.39 18.44 6.66
C MET A 334 12.59 19.49 7.75
N GLU A 335 13.56 19.29 8.65
CA GLU A 335 13.90 20.27 9.69
C GLU A 335 14.36 21.61 9.11
N SER A 336 15.00 21.60 7.93
CA SER A 336 15.43 22.82 7.24
C SER A 336 14.25 23.57 6.60
N ILE A 337 13.19 22.86 6.19
CA ILE A 337 11.98 23.44 5.60
C ILE A 337 11.03 23.94 6.72
N GLN A 338 10.79 23.10 7.71
CA GLN A 338 9.88 23.36 8.81
C GLN A 338 10.41 22.70 10.08
N ALA A 339 10.86 23.50 11.03
CA ALA A 339 11.41 23.03 12.30
C ALA A 339 10.38 22.12 13.03
N GLY A 340 10.83 20.98 13.52
CA GLY A 340 10.01 19.98 14.20
C GLY A 340 9.24 19.03 13.28
N SER A 341 9.28 19.22 11.97
CA SER A 341 8.50 18.39 11.03
C SER A 341 8.99 16.94 10.95
N CYS A 342 10.29 16.69 11.14
CA CYS A 342 10.83 15.33 11.19
C CYS A 342 10.16 14.48 12.28
N ALA A 343 10.01 15.04 13.47
CA ALA A 343 9.33 14.37 14.58
C ALA A 343 7.80 14.33 14.36
N GLN A 344 7.23 15.43 13.88
CA GLN A 344 5.80 15.58 13.63
C GLN A 344 5.28 14.54 12.63
N TYR A 345 6.03 14.27 11.56
CA TYR A 345 5.64 13.35 10.50
C TYR A 345 6.41 12.02 10.57
N HIS A 346 6.92 11.68 11.74
CA HIS A 346 7.52 10.39 12.05
C HIS A 346 8.67 9.95 11.13
N ALA A 347 9.39 10.88 10.49
CA ALA A 347 10.52 10.57 9.62
C ALA A 347 11.70 9.91 10.37
N ASN A 348 11.68 9.95 11.69
CA ASN A 348 12.59 9.23 12.60
C ASN A 348 11.82 8.26 13.50
N ALA A 349 10.75 7.67 13.00
CA ALA A 349 9.86 6.80 13.75
C ALA A 349 10.62 5.67 14.47
N SER A 350 10.22 5.41 15.72
CA SER A 350 10.73 4.26 16.46
C SER A 350 10.18 2.96 15.88
N SER A 351 10.90 1.86 16.09
CA SER A 351 10.39 0.53 15.74
C SER A 351 9.06 0.21 16.43
N GLN A 352 8.81 0.76 17.62
CA GLN A 352 7.55 0.63 18.33
C GLN A 352 6.40 1.33 17.57
N TYR A 353 6.60 2.54 17.08
CA TYR A 353 5.61 3.25 16.27
C TYR A 353 5.29 2.46 15.00
N PHE A 354 6.34 2.07 14.26
CA PHE A 354 6.21 1.28 13.03
C PHE A 354 5.44 -0.04 13.25
N SER A 355 5.66 -0.72 14.37
CA SER A 355 4.99 -2.00 14.70
C SER A 355 3.48 -1.88 14.95
N GLN A 356 2.98 -0.67 15.21
CA GLN A 356 1.54 -0.42 15.38
C GLN A 356 0.80 -0.33 14.04
N ILE A 357 1.54 -0.18 12.92
CA ILE A 357 0.96 -0.01 11.60
C ILE A 357 0.90 -1.36 10.89
N LYS A 358 -0.29 -1.72 10.40
CA LYS A 358 -0.52 -2.88 9.54
C LYS A 358 -0.62 -2.41 8.10
N PHE A 359 0.48 -2.57 7.36
CA PHE A 359 0.56 -2.09 5.98
C PHE A 359 -0.41 -2.82 5.07
N TRP A 360 -1.07 -2.07 4.21
CA TRP A 360 -1.98 -2.60 3.19
C TRP A 360 -1.27 -3.64 2.34
N LYS A 361 -1.91 -4.77 2.17
CA LYS A 361 -1.51 -5.81 1.23
C LYS A 361 -2.76 -6.40 0.56
N THR A 362 -2.60 -6.93 -0.63
CA THR A 362 -3.69 -7.58 -1.34
C THR A 362 -4.15 -8.82 -0.58
N PRO A 363 -5.42 -8.91 -0.13
CA PRO A 363 -5.96 -10.15 0.40
C PRO A 363 -5.97 -11.25 -0.68
N ILE A 364 -5.38 -12.40 -0.34
CA ILE A 364 -5.30 -13.57 -1.24
C ILE A 364 -5.85 -14.82 -0.53
N ALA A 365 -6.21 -15.84 -1.32
CA ALA A 365 -6.77 -17.08 -0.78
C ALA A 365 -5.79 -17.88 0.09
N THR A 366 -4.50 -17.74 -0.17
CA THR A 366 -3.44 -18.39 0.60
C THR A 366 -3.04 -17.49 1.76
N CYS A 367 -3.27 -17.95 2.99
CA CYS A 367 -2.80 -17.28 4.19
C CYS A 367 -1.29 -17.44 4.35
N ASP A 368 -0.65 -16.62 5.18
CA ASP A 368 0.80 -16.70 5.49
C ASP A 368 1.23 -18.05 6.09
N ASP A 369 0.30 -18.78 6.75
CA ASP A 369 0.54 -20.13 7.24
C ASP A 369 0.49 -21.23 6.14
N GLY A 370 0.26 -20.83 4.88
CA GLY A 370 0.13 -21.70 3.72
C GLY A 370 -1.24 -22.33 3.54
N SER A 371 -2.20 -22.11 4.44
CA SER A 371 -3.56 -22.60 4.28
C SER A 371 -4.33 -21.85 3.18
N GLN A 372 -5.30 -22.52 2.54
CA GLN A 372 -6.16 -21.93 1.50
C GLN A 372 -7.51 -21.46 2.09
N ASN A 373 -7.47 -20.89 3.29
CA ASN A 373 -8.67 -20.55 4.06
C ASN A 373 -8.95 -19.05 4.15
N CYS A 374 -8.05 -18.21 3.59
CA CYS A 374 -8.21 -16.76 3.57
C CYS A 374 -9.15 -16.33 2.44
N ILE A 375 -9.86 -15.23 2.68
CA ILE A 375 -10.81 -14.66 1.73
C ILE A 375 -10.08 -13.75 0.75
N PRO A 376 -10.08 -14.04 -0.56
CA PRO A 376 -9.39 -13.23 -1.57
C PRO A 376 -10.12 -11.92 -1.88
N TYR A 377 -9.40 -10.98 -2.48
CA TYR A 377 -9.81 -9.59 -2.68
C TYR A 377 -11.12 -9.40 -3.47
N ASP A 378 -11.42 -10.25 -4.43
CA ASP A 378 -12.69 -10.22 -5.19
C ASP A 378 -13.92 -10.39 -4.28
N GLN A 379 -13.80 -11.21 -3.21
CA GLN A 379 -14.85 -11.32 -2.21
C GLN A 379 -14.92 -10.09 -1.31
N TRP A 380 -13.79 -9.42 -1.04
CA TRP A 380 -13.79 -8.14 -0.31
C TRP A 380 -14.52 -7.06 -1.11
N THR A 381 -14.26 -6.95 -2.40
CA THR A 381 -14.96 -6.01 -3.29
C THR A 381 -16.46 -6.28 -3.32
N SER A 382 -16.85 -7.55 -3.42
CA SER A 382 -18.26 -7.96 -3.42
C SER A 382 -18.95 -7.62 -2.08
N ALA A 383 -18.29 -7.92 -0.96
CA ALA A 383 -18.79 -7.61 0.37
C ALA A 383 -18.90 -6.10 0.62
N TRP A 384 -17.90 -5.32 0.17
CA TRP A 384 -17.92 -3.87 0.31
C TRP A 384 -19.13 -3.25 -0.40
N THR A 385 -19.41 -3.71 -1.62
CA THR A 385 -20.62 -3.30 -2.35
C THR A 385 -21.90 -3.57 -1.55
N GLN A 386 -21.98 -4.74 -0.89
CA GLN A 386 -23.14 -5.09 -0.06
C GLN A 386 -23.22 -4.25 1.24
N ILE A 387 -22.07 -3.94 1.85
CA ILE A 387 -22.00 -3.09 3.06
C ILE A 387 -22.54 -1.70 2.78
N LYS A 388 -22.16 -1.12 1.63
CA LYS A 388 -22.60 0.24 1.29
C LYS A 388 -24.06 0.34 0.90
N GLY A 389 -24.61 -0.68 0.25
CA GLY A 389 -25.99 -0.78 -0.23
C GLY A 389 -26.15 -0.25 -1.64
#